data_f71662a9620543936291c2891507e0f3
#
_entry.id   f71662a9620543936291c2891507e0f3
#
_cell.length_a   1.000
_cell.length_b   1.000
_cell.length_c   1.000
_cell.angle_alpha   90.00
_cell.angle_beta   90.00
_cell.angle_gamma   90.00
#
_symmetry.space_group_name_H-M   'P 1'
#
loop_
_entity.id
_entity.type
_entity.pdbx_description
1 polymer ?
#
loop_
_entity_poly.entity_id
_entity_poly.type
_entity_poly.pdbx_seq_one_letter_code
_entity_poly.pdbx_strand_id
1 'polypeptide(L)'
;MMFIGRQEELAELDNLYSTDKFQCVIIYGRRRVGKTTLISEFVKGKEALFFAATENNSDSMREEFCNRMYQSLNAPSIGTLDSWQSVFQFIAKETRDRRLVLVIDEFPYLAKADKEIKSVLQNVIDHYLKNTKLFFILCGSQVSFMEKEVLGYNSPLYGRRTAQIKLEPFSFFDSREFFPKYDIEKQIQAYCMLGGIPLYLSQFDDNDSLEDNIKGKILRKYSYLYEEPKNLLKQELREPMNYNAIIEAIATGATTLNNIVGKSKLPSDHCSKYLKTLMELLLVEREIPVGEPKSSRRGIYRIQDAFFKFWYRFVFPNTSELELGMVDDIFNEEILPELPKNYGQGFELVCHQHFLRELKEHRLPFRFSHIGRWWGNNPVMRRQEEIDLFAAGKDGAYIGECKWRNEKVDKTILDNLVCKGQQLFPAIDNKVYVLYSKSGFTSEVKRIAKKDNSLILYGLEDF
;
A
#
# COMPACT_ATOMS: atom_id res chain seq x y z
N MET A 1 -3.02 -18.65 -12.11
CA MET A 1 -2.97 -17.19 -12.14
C MET A 1 -1.53 -16.79 -12.44
N MET A 2 -1.30 -15.91 -13.39
CA MET A 2 0.05 -15.44 -13.72
C MET A 2 0.60 -14.61 -12.54
N PHE A 3 1.88 -14.77 -12.19
CA PHE A 3 2.54 -13.95 -11.19
C PHE A 3 2.80 -12.56 -11.80
N ILE A 4 2.29 -11.52 -11.17
CA ILE A 4 2.34 -10.15 -11.67
C ILE A 4 3.19 -9.29 -10.73
N GLY A 5 4.05 -8.45 -11.31
CA GLY A 5 4.91 -7.53 -10.57
C GLY A 5 5.93 -8.22 -9.66
N ARG A 6 6.49 -7.49 -8.70
CA ARG A 6 7.42 -8.00 -7.67
C ARG A 6 8.75 -8.55 -8.22
N GLN A 7 9.15 -8.10 -9.38
CA GLN A 7 10.39 -8.58 -10.01
C GLN A 7 11.64 -8.20 -9.20
N GLU A 8 11.63 -7.00 -8.60
CA GLU A 8 12.75 -6.52 -7.78
C GLU A 8 12.86 -7.35 -6.50
N GLU A 9 11.74 -7.60 -5.81
CA GLU A 9 11.70 -8.39 -4.58
C GLU A 9 12.08 -9.86 -4.84
N LEU A 10 11.60 -10.44 -5.95
CA LEU A 10 11.93 -11.81 -6.33
C LEU A 10 13.43 -11.93 -6.68
N ALA A 11 13.97 -10.99 -7.46
CA ALA A 11 15.40 -10.95 -7.79
C ALA A 11 16.29 -10.83 -6.56
N GLU A 12 15.88 -10.01 -5.56
CA GLU A 12 16.62 -9.88 -4.30
C GLU A 12 16.61 -11.20 -3.51
N LEU A 13 15.45 -11.88 -3.44
CA LEU A 13 15.36 -13.19 -2.79
C LEU A 13 16.26 -14.24 -3.49
N ASP A 14 16.27 -14.27 -4.83
CA ASP A 14 17.10 -15.18 -5.61
C ASP A 14 18.59 -14.86 -5.46
N ASN A 15 18.98 -13.59 -5.43
CA ASN A 15 20.36 -13.16 -5.16
C ASN A 15 20.84 -13.65 -3.80
N LEU A 16 20.04 -13.46 -2.76
CA LEU A 16 20.36 -13.92 -1.41
C LEU A 16 20.41 -15.46 -1.34
N TYR A 17 19.52 -16.15 -2.05
CA TYR A 17 19.49 -17.61 -2.08
C TYR A 17 20.76 -18.19 -2.74
N SER A 18 21.26 -17.56 -3.78
CA SER A 18 22.45 -18.01 -4.53
C SER A 18 23.74 -17.97 -3.72
N THR A 19 23.78 -17.25 -2.59
CA THR A 19 24.98 -17.15 -1.75
C THR A 19 25.37 -18.45 -1.03
N ASP A 20 24.46 -19.42 -0.97
CA ASP A 20 24.62 -20.73 -0.31
C ASP A 20 25.07 -20.64 1.18
N LYS A 21 24.70 -19.54 1.84
CA LYS A 21 24.98 -19.25 3.26
C LYS A 21 23.68 -19.04 4.01
N PHE A 22 23.75 -19.08 5.33
CA PHE A 22 22.61 -18.70 6.18
C PHE A 22 22.08 -17.33 5.79
N GLN A 23 20.77 -17.28 5.58
CA GLN A 23 20.04 -16.04 5.34
C GLN A 23 18.84 -15.97 6.29
N CYS A 24 18.55 -14.79 6.83
CA CYS A 24 17.36 -14.51 7.61
C CYS A 24 16.66 -13.30 7.01
N VAL A 25 15.60 -13.55 6.26
CA VAL A 25 14.85 -12.53 5.52
C VAL A 25 13.53 -12.26 6.22
N ILE A 26 13.24 -11.00 6.48
CA ILE A 26 11.97 -10.56 7.06
C ILE A 26 11.10 -9.99 5.94
N ILE A 27 9.97 -10.65 5.67
CA ILE A 27 8.98 -10.19 4.67
C ILE A 27 7.73 -9.71 5.41
N TYR A 28 7.34 -8.47 5.21
CA TYR A 28 6.16 -7.94 5.87
C TYR A 28 5.43 -6.92 5.00
N GLY A 29 4.21 -6.64 5.36
CA GLY A 29 3.34 -5.73 4.63
C GLY A 29 1.89 -6.02 5.00
N ARG A 30 1.00 -5.12 4.64
CA ARG A 30 -0.43 -5.23 4.90
C ARG A 30 -1.00 -6.58 4.43
N ARG A 31 -2.11 -7.02 5.01
CA ARG A 31 -2.87 -8.16 4.46
C ARG A 31 -3.22 -7.94 3.00
N ARG A 32 -3.20 -9.03 2.21
CA ARG A 32 -3.62 -9.07 0.79
C ARG A 32 -2.69 -8.37 -0.21
N VAL A 33 -1.51 -7.89 0.23
CA VAL A 33 -0.49 -7.32 -0.67
C VAL A 33 0.31 -8.37 -1.45
N GLY A 34 0.03 -9.68 -1.26
CA GLY A 34 0.68 -10.76 -2.01
C GLY A 34 1.95 -11.32 -1.37
N LYS A 35 2.16 -11.22 -0.05
CA LYS A 35 3.33 -11.81 0.65
C LYS A 35 3.47 -13.30 0.39
N THR A 36 2.43 -14.06 0.67
CA THR A 36 2.41 -15.52 0.51
C THR A 36 2.56 -15.91 -0.97
N THR A 37 2.02 -15.11 -1.89
CA THR A 37 2.18 -15.31 -3.34
C THR A 37 3.62 -15.13 -3.77
N LEU A 38 4.31 -14.06 -3.30
CA LEU A 38 5.73 -13.83 -3.57
C LEU A 38 6.58 -14.99 -3.02
N ILE A 39 6.34 -15.40 -1.78
CA ILE A 39 7.07 -16.52 -1.16
C ILE A 39 6.80 -17.81 -1.93
N SER A 40 5.56 -18.08 -2.32
CA SER A 40 5.20 -19.27 -3.10
C SER A 40 5.87 -19.28 -4.46
N GLU A 41 5.99 -18.14 -5.12
CA GLU A 41 6.74 -18.02 -6.39
C GLU A 41 8.23 -18.27 -6.18
N PHE A 42 8.82 -17.66 -5.16
CA PHE A 42 10.22 -17.81 -4.82
C PHE A 42 10.63 -19.25 -4.51
N VAL A 43 9.78 -20.02 -3.82
CA VAL A 43 10.12 -21.40 -3.42
C VAL A 43 9.90 -22.43 -4.53
N LYS A 44 9.35 -22.05 -5.68
CA LYS A 44 9.20 -22.98 -6.83
C LYS A 44 10.54 -23.56 -7.25
N GLY A 45 10.59 -24.89 -7.32
CA GLY A 45 11.81 -25.60 -7.67
C GLY A 45 12.90 -25.62 -6.60
N LYS A 46 12.61 -25.09 -5.39
CA LYS A 46 13.51 -25.13 -4.24
C LYS A 46 12.95 -26.07 -3.18
N GLU A 47 13.84 -26.68 -2.42
CA GLU A 47 13.44 -27.43 -1.24
C GLU A 47 12.97 -26.48 -0.15
N ALA A 48 11.72 -26.66 0.32
CA ALA A 48 11.10 -25.72 1.25
C ALA A 48 10.25 -26.39 2.32
N LEU A 49 10.33 -25.89 3.53
CA LEU A 49 9.42 -26.13 4.65
C LEU A 49 8.59 -24.88 4.87
N PHE A 50 7.32 -24.95 4.58
CA PHE A 50 6.38 -23.84 4.75
C PHE A 50 5.46 -24.12 5.95
N PHE A 51 5.49 -23.24 6.94
CA PHE A 51 4.62 -23.26 8.11
C PHE A 51 3.87 -21.94 8.23
N ALA A 52 2.54 -22.01 8.26
CA ALA A 52 1.69 -20.85 8.55
C ALA A 52 1.25 -20.94 10.02
N ALA A 53 1.69 -19.98 10.83
CA ALA A 53 1.25 -19.88 12.21
C ALA A 53 -0.23 -19.43 12.27
N THR A 54 -0.98 -20.01 13.20
CA THR A 54 -2.41 -19.77 13.37
C THR A 54 -2.68 -19.18 14.77
N GLU A 55 -3.91 -18.71 15.00
CA GLU A 55 -4.34 -18.27 16.32
C GLU A 55 -4.63 -19.47 17.23
N ASN A 56 -3.55 -20.15 17.66
CA ASN A 56 -3.57 -21.35 18.49
C ASN A 56 -2.50 -21.24 19.58
N ASN A 57 -2.45 -22.21 20.53
CA ASN A 57 -1.41 -22.27 21.53
C ASN A 57 -0.07 -22.75 20.94
N SER A 58 1.04 -22.43 21.64
CA SER A 58 2.40 -22.72 21.17
C SER A 58 2.67 -24.22 20.99
N ASP A 59 2.12 -25.08 21.87
CA ASP A 59 2.38 -26.52 21.83
C ASP A 59 1.73 -27.18 20.61
N SER A 60 0.47 -26.83 20.31
CA SER A 60 -0.21 -27.34 19.10
C SER A 60 0.48 -26.87 17.84
N MET A 61 0.93 -25.60 17.78
CA MET A 61 1.71 -25.10 16.64
C MET A 61 3.04 -25.83 16.50
N ARG A 62 3.71 -26.13 17.61
CA ARG A 62 4.99 -26.87 17.60
C ARG A 62 4.79 -28.32 17.11
N GLU A 63 3.74 -28.97 17.53
CA GLU A 63 3.39 -30.31 17.07
C GLU A 63 3.14 -30.34 15.54
N GLU A 64 2.31 -29.41 15.04
CA GLU A 64 2.06 -29.27 13.61
C GLU A 64 3.35 -28.96 12.85
N PHE A 65 4.18 -28.07 13.36
CA PHE A 65 5.47 -27.74 12.76
C PHE A 65 6.38 -28.96 12.67
N CYS A 66 6.51 -29.76 13.76
CA CYS A 66 7.33 -30.97 13.78
C CYS A 66 6.86 -31.97 12.72
N ASN A 67 5.55 -32.19 12.61
CA ASN A 67 4.98 -33.10 11.60
C ASN A 67 5.33 -32.65 10.18
N ARG A 68 5.17 -31.37 9.85
CA ARG A 68 5.54 -30.80 8.54
C ARG A 68 7.05 -30.86 8.30
N MET A 69 7.85 -30.61 9.33
CA MET A 69 9.31 -30.66 9.28
C MET A 69 9.82 -32.05 8.90
N TYR A 70 9.35 -33.10 9.56
CA TYR A 70 9.74 -34.46 9.22
C TYR A 70 9.35 -34.88 7.81
N GLN A 71 8.16 -34.47 7.36
CA GLN A 71 7.71 -34.70 6.00
C GLN A 71 8.59 -33.99 4.97
N SER A 72 8.85 -32.69 5.17
CA SER A 72 9.66 -31.89 4.22
C SER A 72 11.13 -32.32 4.16
N LEU A 73 11.68 -32.79 5.28
CA LEU A 73 13.06 -33.25 5.35
C LEU A 73 13.26 -34.71 4.96
N ASN A 74 12.15 -35.45 4.70
CA ASN A 74 12.15 -36.92 4.53
C ASN A 74 12.83 -37.64 5.72
N ALA A 75 12.69 -37.08 6.94
CA ALA A 75 13.28 -37.60 8.15
C ALA A 75 12.29 -38.50 8.92
N PRO A 76 12.75 -39.55 9.62
CA PRO A 76 11.90 -40.33 10.48
C PRO A 76 11.26 -39.45 11.57
N SER A 77 9.96 -39.60 11.77
CA SER A 77 9.29 -38.92 12.88
C SER A 77 9.73 -39.53 14.21
N ILE A 78 10.25 -38.68 15.09
CA ILE A 78 10.61 -39.05 16.48
C ILE A 78 9.62 -38.44 17.49
N GLY A 79 8.45 -38.00 17.02
CA GLY A 79 7.45 -37.31 17.82
C GLY A 79 7.66 -35.80 17.89
N THR A 80 6.84 -35.14 18.73
CA THR A 80 6.96 -33.71 18.94
C THR A 80 8.18 -33.39 19.81
N LEU A 81 9.05 -32.51 19.35
CA LEU A 81 10.21 -32.04 20.12
C LEU A 81 9.75 -31.13 21.28
N ASP A 82 10.45 -31.19 22.40
CA ASP A 82 10.02 -30.59 23.68
C ASP A 82 9.97 -29.05 23.66
N SER A 83 10.71 -28.41 22.79
CA SER A 83 10.80 -26.95 22.73
C SER A 83 11.07 -26.46 21.31
N TRP A 84 10.73 -25.19 21.04
CA TRP A 84 11.11 -24.53 19.80
C TRP A 84 12.63 -24.47 19.60
N GLN A 85 13.38 -24.38 20.69
CA GLN A 85 14.85 -24.45 20.63
C GLN A 85 15.30 -25.79 20.04
N SER A 86 14.77 -26.90 20.52
CA SER A 86 15.09 -28.25 20.02
C SER A 86 14.68 -28.42 18.55
N VAL A 87 13.54 -27.83 18.15
CA VAL A 87 13.07 -27.81 16.76
C VAL A 87 14.09 -27.13 15.85
N PHE A 88 14.52 -25.92 16.21
CA PHE A 88 15.49 -25.17 15.38
C PHE A 88 16.89 -25.77 15.42
N GLN A 89 17.30 -26.41 16.51
CA GLN A 89 18.55 -27.17 16.57
C GLN A 89 18.53 -28.38 15.63
N PHE A 90 17.39 -29.08 15.56
CA PHE A 90 17.22 -30.17 14.61
C PHE A 90 17.34 -29.65 13.16
N ILE A 91 16.66 -28.57 12.82
CA ILE A 91 16.77 -27.93 11.51
C ILE A 91 18.22 -27.51 11.21
N ALA A 92 18.92 -26.92 12.19
CA ALA A 92 20.33 -26.53 12.03
C ALA A 92 21.24 -27.71 11.68
N LYS A 93 21.00 -28.88 12.30
CA LYS A 93 21.73 -30.10 11.98
C LYS A 93 21.47 -30.56 10.54
N GLU A 94 20.21 -30.61 10.14
CA GLU A 94 19.78 -31.07 8.79
C GLU A 94 20.19 -30.10 7.68
N THR A 95 20.37 -28.80 7.98
CA THR A 95 20.69 -27.79 7.00
C THR A 95 22.16 -27.36 6.98
N ARG A 96 23.02 -28.10 7.68
CA ARG A 96 24.47 -27.78 7.72
C ARG A 96 25.09 -27.78 6.30
N ASP A 97 24.78 -28.80 5.54
CA ASP A 97 25.30 -28.97 4.17
C ASP A 97 24.19 -28.99 3.11
N ARG A 98 22.93 -28.87 3.53
CA ARG A 98 21.72 -28.91 2.69
C ARG A 98 21.08 -27.54 2.62
N ARG A 99 20.82 -27.04 1.40
CA ARG A 99 20.11 -25.80 1.18
C ARG A 99 18.59 -26.03 1.35
N LEU A 100 17.99 -25.44 2.35
CA LEU A 100 16.54 -25.52 2.64
C LEU A 100 16.00 -24.09 2.79
N VAL A 101 14.81 -23.84 2.25
CA VAL A 101 14.02 -22.64 2.56
C VAL A 101 13.05 -22.97 3.70
N LEU A 102 13.20 -22.33 4.85
CA LEU A 102 12.24 -22.39 5.94
C LEU A 102 11.41 -21.10 5.93
N VAL A 103 10.11 -21.25 5.84
CA VAL A 103 9.15 -20.14 5.90
C VAL A 103 8.29 -20.27 7.14
N ILE A 104 8.26 -19.25 7.99
CA ILE A 104 7.25 -19.08 9.02
C ILE A 104 6.36 -17.91 8.60
N ASP A 105 5.19 -18.22 8.06
CA ASP A 105 4.20 -17.21 7.70
C ASP A 105 3.33 -16.87 8.90
N GLU A 106 2.83 -15.64 8.97
CA GLU A 106 2.07 -15.06 10.08
C GLU A 106 2.79 -15.22 11.43
N PHE A 107 4.10 -14.97 11.46
CA PHE A 107 4.95 -15.00 12.66
C PHE A 107 4.36 -14.23 13.87
N PRO A 108 3.63 -13.13 13.73
CA PRO A 108 2.96 -12.47 14.85
C PRO A 108 2.07 -13.39 15.70
N TYR A 109 1.40 -14.40 15.12
CA TYR A 109 0.60 -15.35 15.89
C TYR A 109 1.48 -16.26 16.76
N LEU A 110 2.59 -16.76 16.22
CA LEU A 110 3.55 -17.56 16.97
C LEU A 110 4.15 -16.74 18.12
N ALA A 111 4.56 -15.49 17.84
CA ALA A 111 5.13 -14.62 18.86
C ALA A 111 4.13 -14.17 19.95
N LYS A 112 2.83 -14.19 19.65
CA LYS A 112 1.75 -13.93 20.61
C LYS A 112 1.51 -15.15 21.51
N ALA A 113 1.57 -16.35 20.94
CA ALA A 113 1.36 -17.61 21.67
C ALA A 113 2.57 -17.99 22.51
N ASP A 114 3.79 -17.66 22.06
CA ASP A 114 5.03 -17.91 22.75
C ASP A 114 5.85 -16.61 22.88
N LYS A 115 5.86 -16.03 24.07
CA LYS A 115 6.58 -14.77 24.34
C LYS A 115 8.09 -14.91 24.26
N GLU A 116 8.62 -16.11 24.43
CA GLU A 116 10.06 -16.42 24.44
C GLU A 116 10.59 -16.69 23.04
N ILE A 117 9.74 -16.95 22.04
CA ILE A 117 10.15 -17.37 20.69
C ILE A 117 11.16 -16.42 20.05
N LYS A 118 11.06 -15.11 20.29
CA LYS A 118 12.03 -14.13 19.75
C LYS A 118 13.42 -14.33 20.35
N SER A 119 13.50 -14.62 21.65
CA SER A 119 14.75 -14.90 22.35
C SER A 119 15.30 -16.29 21.99
N VAL A 120 14.43 -17.26 21.78
CA VAL A 120 14.80 -18.58 21.27
C VAL A 120 15.42 -18.45 19.89
N LEU A 121 14.77 -17.73 18.97
CA LEU A 121 15.31 -17.46 17.63
C LEU A 121 16.64 -16.71 17.67
N GLN A 122 16.77 -15.73 18.58
CA GLN A 122 18.05 -15.05 18.80
C GLN A 122 19.16 -16.05 19.14
N ASN A 123 18.92 -16.90 20.14
CA ASN A 123 19.91 -17.88 20.60
C ASN A 123 20.27 -18.88 19.50
N VAL A 124 19.28 -19.45 18.83
CA VAL A 124 19.55 -20.46 17.78
C VAL A 124 20.21 -19.86 16.54
N ILE A 125 19.89 -18.63 16.17
CA ILE A 125 20.60 -17.93 15.06
C ILE A 125 22.05 -17.74 15.44
N ASP A 126 22.32 -17.22 16.64
CA ASP A 126 23.68 -16.87 17.06
C ASP A 126 24.59 -18.09 17.24
N HIS A 127 24.09 -19.22 17.69
CA HIS A 127 24.89 -20.37 18.06
C HIS A 127 24.81 -21.56 17.10
N TYR A 128 23.72 -21.68 16.31
CA TYR A 128 23.50 -22.87 15.51
C TYR A 128 23.27 -22.57 14.02
N LEU A 129 22.45 -21.58 13.66
CA LEU A 129 22.01 -21.38 12.28
C LEU A 129 23.02 -20.64 11.41
N LYS A 130 23.81 -19.72 11.97
CA LYS A 130 24.78 -18.90 11.21
C LYS A 130 25.78 -19.71 10.37
N ASN A 131 26.06 -20.95 10.78
CA ASN A 131 27.00 -21.84 10.12
C ASN A 131 26.30 -22.90 9.26
N THR A 132 25.06 -22.66 8.86
CA THR A 132 24.26 -23.55 8.02
C THR A 132 23.98 -22.93 6.66
N LYS A 133 23.37 -23.71 5.79
CA LYS A 133 22.86 -23.23 4.48
C LYS A 133 21.37 -22.89 4.52
N LEU A 134 20.77 -22.75 5.70
CA LEU A 134 19.35 -22.43 5.85
C LEU A 134 19.04 -21.05 5.26
N PHE A 135 17.99 -20.99 4.43
CA PHE A 135 17.35 -19.74 4.02
C PHE A 135 16.07 -19.55 4.82
N PHE A 136 16.09 -18.68 5.81
CA PHE A 136 15.02 -18.52 6.77
C PHE A 136 14.18 -17.28 6.46
N ILE A 137 12.88 -17.44 6.24
CA ILE A 137 11.93 -16.36 6.02
C ILE A 137 10.98 -16.26 7.20
N LEU A 138 10.94 -15.10 7.84
CA LEU A 138 9.89 -14.70 8.77
C LEU A 138 8.93 -13.74 8.07
N CYS A 139 7.67 -14.14 7.95
CA CYS A 139 6.64 -13.35 7.28
C CYS A 139 5.55 -12.91 8.25
N GLY A 140 4.99 -11.71 8.06
CA GLY A 140 3.90 -11.22 8.89
C GLY A 140 3.07 -10.12 8.25
N SER A 141 1.75 -10.15 8.50
CA SER A 141 0.80 -9.15 8.00
C SER A 141 0.62 -7.95 8.94
N GLN A 142 0.96 -8.07 10.21
CA GLN A 142 0.86 -6.99 11.19
C GLN A 142 2.08 -6.07 11.12
N VAL A 143 2.03 -5.06 10.24
CA VAL A 143 3.16 -4.18 9.93
C VAL A 143 3.75 -3.54 11.19
N SER A 144 2.91 -2.97 12.06
CA SER A 144 3.36 -2.32 13.30
C SER A 144 4.10 -3.29 14.24
N PHE A 145 3.62 -4.55 14.34
CA PHE A 145 4.30 -5.59 15.10
C PHE A 145 5.67 -5.93 14.48
N MET A 146 5.71 -6.14 13.18
CA MET A 146 6.95 -6.49 12.49
C MET A 146 7.99 -5.37 12.61
N GLU A 147 7.59 -4.12 12.46
CA GLU A 147 8.50 -2.96 12.60
C GLU A 147 9.00 -2.75 14.04
N LYS A 148 8.11 -2.89 15.04
CA LYS A 148 8.47 -2.61 16.44
C LYS A 148 9.10 -3.81 17.17
N GLU A 149 8.49 -5.00 17.00
CA GLU A 149 8.80 -6.18 17.80
C GLU A 149 9.80 -7.13 17.14
N VAL A 150 9.94 -7.07 15.79
CA VAL A 150 10.88 -7.92 15.05
C VAL A 150 12.09 -7.10 14.59
N LEU A 151 11.85 -5.96 13.96
CA LEU A 151 12.88 -5.11 13.35
C LEU A 151 13.42 -4.02 14.29
N GLY A 152 12.68 -3.70 15.35
CA GLY A 152 13.00 -2.60 16.29
C GLY A 152 14.30 -2.82 17.06
N TYR A 153 14.96 -1.74 17.45
CA TYR A 153 16.24 -1.77 18.17
C TYR A 153 16.23 -2.64 19.43
N ASN A 154 15.11 -2.65 20.17
CA ASN A 154 14.97 -3.45 21.40
C ASN A 154 14.55 -4.91 21.14
N SER A 155 14.40 -5.32 19.88
CA SER A 155 14.04 -6.69 19.54
C SER A 155 15.24 -7.64 19.73
N PRO A 156 15.03 -8.86 20.29
CA PRO A 156 16.06 -9.90 20.28
C PRO A 156 16.55 -10.26 18.86
N LEU A 157 15.74 -10.01 17.82
CA LEU A 157 16.09 -10.29 16.43
C LEU A 157 16.82 -9.12 15.73
N TYR A 158 16.97 -7.98 16.41
CA TYR A 158 17.71 -6.84 15.86
C TYR A 158 19.14 -7.24 15.47
N GLY A 159 19.58 -6.83 14.25
CA GLY A 159 20.91 -7.15 13.72
C GLY A 159 21.13 -8.61 13.28
N ARG A 160 20.10 -9.47 13.31
CA ARG A 160 20.19 -10.89 12.90
C ARG A 160 19.57 -11.16 11.53
N ARG A 161 18.81 -10.20 11.00
CA ARG A 161 18.33 -10.26 9.64
C ARG A 161 19.44 -9.97 8.63
N THR A 162 19.43 -10.66 7.51
CA THR A 162 20.30 -10.37 6.36
C THR A 162 19.61 -9.46 5.35
N ALA A 163 18.28 -9.53 5.27
CA ALA A 163 17.47 -8.61 4.48
C ALA A 163 16.09 -8.38 5.10
N GLN A 164 15.45 -7.29 4.67
CA GLN A 164 14.05 -7.01 4.98
C GLN A 164 13.35 -6.50 3.72
N ILE A 165 12.17 -7.04 3.46
CA ILE A 165 11.33 -6.67 2.32
C ILE A 165 9.98 -6.23 2.86
N LYS A 166 9.67 -4.94 2.71
CA LYS A 166 8.35 -4.40 3.00
C LYS A 166 7.55 -4.39 1.71
N LEU A 167 6.52 -5.23 1.63
CA LEU A 167 5.63 -5.23 0.48
C LEU A 167 4.58 -4.13 0.64
N GLU A 168 4.68 -3.14 -0.22
CA GLU A 168 3.67 -2.09 -0.37
C GLU A 168 2.61 -2.51 -1.41
N PRO A 169 1.41 -1.89 -1.44
CA PRO A 169 0.50 -2.04 -2.57
C PRO A 169 1.20 -1.76 -3.89
N PHE A 170 0.76 -2.40 -4.96
CA PHE A 170 1.30 -2.13 -6.30
C PHE A 170 1.15 -0.67 -6.67
N SER A 171 2.13 -0.17 -7.42
CA SER A 171 2.00 1.09 -8.13
C SER A 171 0.92 0.98 -9.23
N PHE A 172 0.51 2.11 -9.79
CA PHE A 172 -0.34 2.10 -10.98
C PHE A 172 0.30 1.28 -12.11
N PHE A 173 1.60 1.43 -12.32
CA PHE A 173 2.34 0.76 -13.40
C PHE A 173 2.36 -0.77 -13.26
N ASP A 174 2.46 -1.30 -12.04
CA ASP A 174 2.36 -2.73 -11.78
C ASP A 174 0.90 -3.20 -11.84
N SER A 175 -0.04 -2.38 -11.34
CA SER A 175 -1.46 -2.72 -11.28
C SER A 175 -2.12 -2.83 -12.64
N ARG A 176 -1.66 -2.06 -13.64
CA ARG A 176 -2.20 -2.11 -15.01
C ARG A 176 -1.99 -3.46 -15.68
N GLU A 177 -1.01 -4.25 -15.25
CA GLU A 177 -0.78 -5.60 -15.77
C GLU A 177 -1.92 -6.57 -15.47
N PHE A 178 -2.81 -6.24 -14.52
CA PHE A 178 -4.04 -7.00 -14.26
C PHE A 178 -5.11 -6.76 -15.34
N PHE A 179 -4.99 -5.67 -16.11
CA PHE A 179 -6.01 -5.22 -17.05
C PHE A 179 -5.42 -4.93 -18.45
N PRO A 180 -4.77 -5.91 -19.11
CA PRO A 180 -4.10 -5.68 -20.39
C PRO A 180 -5.06 -5.31 -21.54
N LYS A 181 -6.37 -5.62 -21.42
CA LYS A 181 -7.36 -5.28 -22.44
C LYS A 181 -8.00 -3.91 -22.24
N TYR A 182 -7.86 -3.31 -21.06
CA TYR A 182 -8.32 -1.95 -20.83
C TYR A 182 -7.35 -0.95 -21.46
N ASP A 183 -7.91 0.11 -22.06
CA ASP A 183 -7.14 1.28 -22.41
C ASP A 183 -6.60 1.98 -21.14
N ILE A 184 -5.67 2.90 -21.34
CA ILE A 184 -5.00 3.61 -20.24
C ILE A 184 -5.99 4.38 -19.35
N GLU A 185 -7.05 4.94 -19.92
CA GLU A 185 -8.08 5.65 -19.15
C GLU A 185 -8.80 4.69 -18.20
N LYS A 186 -9.25 3.54 -18.69
CA LYS A 186 -9.91 2.51 -17.88
C LYS A 186 -8.97 1.88 -16.84
N GLN A 187 -7.69 1.70 -17.18
CA GLN A 187 -6.68 1.22 -16.23
C GLN A 187 -6.52 2.21 -15.05
N ILE A 188 -6.45 3.50 -15.34
CA ILE A 188 -6.40 4.56 -14.31
C ILE A 188 -7.69 4.55 -13.48
N GLN A 189 -8.85 4.46 -14.10
CA GLN A 189 -10.15 4.42 -13.42
C GLN A 189 -10.25 3.21 -12.47
N ALA A 190 -9.85 2.02 -12.92
CA ALA A 190 -9.81 0.83 -12.09
C ALA A 190 -8.87 1.01 -10.88
N TYR A 191 -7.67 1.55 -11.12
CA TYR A 191 -6.72 1.85 -10.04
C TYR A 191 -7.23 2.88 -9.03
N CYS A 192 -7.93 3.91 -9.48
CA CYS A 192 -8.54 4.92 -8.61
C CYS A 192 -9.63 4.36 -7.68
N MET A 193 -10.24 3.23 -8.06
CA MET A 193 -11.24 2.53 -7.26
C MET A 193 -10.66 1.43 -6.38
N LEU A 194 -9.80 0.59 -6.95
CA LEU A 194 -9.29 -0.62 -6.29
C LEU A 194 -7.95 -0.42 -5.57
N GLY A 195 -7.20 0.63 -5.96
CA GLY A 195 -5.82 0.81 -5.52
C GLY A 195 -4.89 -0.29 -6.03
N GLY A 196 -3.77 -0.49 -5.33
CA GLY A 196 -2.74 -1.46 -5.71
C GLY A 196 -2.77 -2.78 -4.93
N ILE A 197 -3.88 -3.16 -4.31
CA ILE A 197 -3.99 -4.43 -3.58
C ILE A 197 -4.27 -5.57 -4.57
N PRO A 198 -3.34 -6.54 -4.75
CA PRO A 198 -3.48 -7.61 -5.76
C PRO A 198 -4.80 -8.37 -5.68
N LEU A 199 -5.26 -8.65 -4.46
CA LEU A 199 -6.52 -9.37 -4.25
C LEU A 199 -7.73 -8.59 -4.77
N TYR A 200 -7.74 -7.27 -4.65
CA TYR A 200 -8.83 -6.44 -5.15
C TYR A 200 -8.77 -6.33 -6.68
N LEU A 201 -7.57 -6.11 -7.22
CA LEU A 201 -7.33 -6.04 -8.66
C LEU A 201 -7.79 -7.33 -9.36
N SER A 202 -7.49 -8.50 -8.77
CA SER A 202 -7.85 -9.81 -9.33
C SER A 202 -9.35 -10.11 -9.36
N GLN A 203 -10.19 -9.29 -8.73
CA GLN A 203 -11.65 -9.47 -8.77
C GLN A 203 -12.30 -8.88 -10.02
N PHE A 204 -11.66 -7.90 -10.65
CA PHE A 204 -12.18 -7.32 -11.90
C PHE A 204 -11.77 -8.17 -13.10
N ASP A 205 -12.64 -8.22 -14.11
CA ASP A 205 -12.40 -8.86 -15.40
C ASP A 205 -12.32 -7.78 -16.48
N ASP A 206 -11.21 -7.70 -17.19
CA ASP A 206 -11.01 -6.72 -18.27
C ASP A 206 -11.71 -7.08 -19.60
N ASN A 207 -12.45 -8.19 -19.61
CA ASN A 207 -13.42 -8.48 -20.68
C ASN A 207 -14.75 -7.74 -20.44
N ASP A 208 -15.08 -7.41 -19.20
CA ASP A 208 -16.28 -6.71 -18.82
C ASP A 208 -16.05 -5.18 -18.84
N SER A 209 -17.12 -4.40 -18.94
CA SER A 209 -17.03 -2.96 -18.73
C SER A 209 -16.70 -2.63 -17.26
N LEU A 210 -16.19 -1.40 -17.01
CA LEU A 210 -16.01 -0.94 -15.61
C LEU A 210 -17.32 -0.89 -14.84
N GLU A 211 -18.41 -0.52 -15.51
CA GLU A 211 -19.77 -0.53 -14.93
C GLU A 211 -20.17 -1.93 -14.49
N ASP A 212 -20.03 -2.93 -15.38
CA ASP A 212 -20.37 -4.33 -15.04
C ASP A 212 -19.51 -4.86 -13.90
N ASN A 213 -18.23 -4.52 -13.88
CA ASN A 213 -17.34 -4.87 -12.78
C ASN A 213 -17.76 -4.20 -11.47
N ILE A 214 -18.09 -2.91 -11.48
CA ILE A 214 -18.57 -2.22 -10.27
C ILE A 214 -19.86 -2.88 -9.78
N LYS A 215 -20.86 -3.03 -10.64
CA LYS A 215 -22.15 -3.63 -10.30
C LYS A 215 -22.00 -5.07 -9.82
N GLY A 216 -21.26 -5.88 -10.59
CA GLY A 216 -21.14 -7.33 -10.36
C GLY A 216 -20.18 -7.72 -9.25
N LYS A 217 -19.07 -6.97 -9.05
CA LYS A 217 -17.98 -7.35 -8.12
C LYS A 217 -17.94 -6.51 -6.84
N ILE A 218 -18.53 -5.30 -6.84
CA ILE A 218 -18.53 -4.42 -5.66
C ILE A 218 -19.92 -4.29 -5.04
N LEU A 219 -20.96 -4.08 -5.86
CA LEU A 219 -22.29 -3.72 -5.34
C LEU A 219 -23.19 -4.94 -5.03
N ARG A 220 -22.99 -6.08 -5.71
CA ARG A 220 -23.79 -7.29 -5.44
C ARG A 220 -23.42 -7.90 -4.10
N LYS A 221 -24.42 -8.14 -3.25
CA LYS A 221 -24.29 -8.67 -1.87
C LYS A 221 -23.55 -10.02 -1.74
N TYR A 222 -23.47 -10.80 -2.80
CA TYR A 222 -22.75 -12.08 -2.82
C TYR A 222 -21.37 -11.98 -3.40
N SER A 223 -20.93 -10.79 -3.82
CA SER A 223 -19.59 -10.59 -4.36
C SER A 223 -18.55 -10.49 -3.24
N TYR A 224 -17.33 -10.92 -3.54
CA TYR A 224 -16.24 -10.90 -2.56
C TYR A 224 -15.98 -9.48 -2.04
N LEU A 225 -15.93 -8.49 -2.93
CA LEU A 225 -15.60 -7.10 -2.58
C LEU A 225 -16.71 -6.40 -1.77
N TYR A 226 -17.97 -6.87 -1.86
CA TYR A 226 -19.06 -6.30 -1.08
C TYR A 226 -18.84 -6.40 0.43
N GLU A 227 -18.39 -7.55 0.93
CA GLU A 227 -18.17 -7.79 2.36
C GLU A 227 -16.71 -7.55 2.82
N GLU A 228 -15.81 -7.33 1.88
CA GLU A 228 -14.38 -7.33 2.15
C GLU A 228 -13.93 -6.31 3.20
N PRO A 229 -14.33 -5.01 3.18
CA PRO A 229 -13.91 -4.06 4.20
C PRO A 229 -14.42 -4.42 5.59
N LYS A 230 -15.67 -4.91 5.70
CA LYS A 230 -16.23 -5.39 6.96
C LYS A 230 -15.43 -6.57 7.51
N ASN A 231 -15.11 -7.54 6.63
CA ASN A 231 -14.37 -8.74 7.01
C ASN A 231 -12.94 -8.42 7.45
N LEU A 232 -12.26 -7.52 6.75
CA LEU A 232 -10.91 -7.09 7.12
C LEU A 232 -10.92 -6.42 8.51
N LEU A 233 -11.84 -5.52 8.77
CA LEU A 233 -11.93 -4.85 10.07
C LEU A 233 -12.25 -5.83 11.20
N LYS A 234 -13.14 -6.83 10.97
CA LYS A 234 -13.44 -7.87 11.97
C LYS A 234 -12.21 -8.75 12.28
N GLN A 235 -11.36 -9.02 11.29
CA GLN A 235 -10.13 -9.79 11.48
C GLN A 235 -9.04 -9.04 12.24
N GLU A 236 -8.96 -7.73 12.07
CA GLU A 236 -7.90 -6.90 12.65
C GLU A 236 -8.31 -6.23 13.97
N LEU A 237 -9.60 -6.06 14.24
CA LEU A 237 -10.12 -5.21 15.30
C LEU A 237 -11.16 -5.91 16.16
N ARG A 238 -11.10 -5.66 17.48
CA ARG A 238 -12.06 -6.24 18.44
C ARG A 238 -13.43 -5.55 18.42
N GLU A 239 -13.46 -4.24 18.13
CA GLU A 239 -14.69 -3.41 18.14
C GLU A 239 -14.83 -2.63 16.83
N PRO A 240 -15.20 -3.29 15.72
CA PRO A 240 -15.20 -2.66 14.40
C PRO A 240 -16.15 -1.45 14.26
N MET A 241 -17.22 -1.38 15.05
CA MET A 241 -18.25 -0.32 14.93
C MET A 241 -17.67 1.10 15.05
N ASN A 242 -16.83 1.34 16.04
CA ASN A 242 -16.24 2.66 16.28
C ASN A 242 -15.28 3.07 15.14
N TYR A 243 -14.57 2.09 14.58
CA TYR A 243 -13.68 2.31 13.44
C TYR A 243 -14.48 2.61 12.17
N ASN A 244 -15.61 1.93 11.95
CA ASN A 244 -16.53 2.22 10.83
C ASN A 244 -16.97 3.68 10.85
N ALA A 245 -17.42 4.20 12.01
CA ALA A 245 -17.86 5.58 12.14
C ALA A 245 -16.75 6.61 11.80
N ILE A 246 -15.50 6.30 12.15
CA ILE A 246 -14.37 7.17 11.82
C ILE A 246 -14.05 7.12 10.32
N ILE A 247 -13.99 5.92 9.73
CA ILE A 247 -13.68 5.76 8.30
C ILE A 247 -14.78 6.41 7.46
N GLU A 248 -16.06 6.21 7.82
CA GLU A 248 -17.20 6.87 7.17
C GLU A 248 -17.12 8.40 7.27
N ALA A 249 -16.80 8.94 8.45
CA ALA A 249 -16.62 10.37 8.62
C ALA A 249 -15.53 10.93 7.68
N ILE A 250 -14.41 10.22 7.54
CA ILE A 250 -13.32 10.63 6.64
C ILE A 250 -13.76 10.47 5.17
N ALA A 251 -14.39 9.36 4.80
CA ALA A 251 -14.88 9.10 3.43
C ALA A 251 -15.87 10.17 2.95
N THR A 252 -16.64 10.72 3.89
CA THR A 252 -17.62 11.80 3.64
C THR A 252 -17.04 13.21 3.85
N GLY A 253 -15.70 13.36 3.95
CA GLY A 253 -15.00 14.64 3.88
C GLY A 253 -14.55 15.24 5.21
N ALA A 254 -14.59 14.53 6.34
CA ALA A 254 -13.99 15.00 7.59
C ALA A 254 -12.47 14.76 7.56
N THR A 255 -11.69 15.83 7.42
CA THR A 255 -10.23 15.73 7.27
C THR A 255 -9.45 16.13 8.53
N THR A 256 -10.08 16.82 9.48
CA THR A 256 -9.44 17.24 10.76
C THR A 256 -10.00 16.41 11.91
N LEU A 257 -9.21 16.28 12.99
CA LEU A 257 -9.68 15.56 14.19
C LEU A 257 -11.01 16.12 14.70
N ASN A 258 -11.19 17.44 14.76
CA ASN A 258 -12.42 18.06 15.22
C ASN A 258 -13.62 17.68 14.33
N ASN A 259 -13.44 17.68 13.01
CA ASN A 259 -14.50 17.32 12.08
C ASN A 259 -14.84 15.80 12.17
N ILE A 260 -13.83 14.94 12.39
CA ILE A 260 -14.02 13.50 12.59
C ILE A 260 -14.80 13.25 13.89
N VAL A 261 -14.41 13.90 14.98
CA VAL A 261 -15.14 13.85 16.28
C VAL A 261 -16.60 14.28 16.11
N GLY A 262 -16.83 15.41 15.43
CA GLY A 262 -18.18 15.93 15.19
C GLY A 262 -19.08 15.00 14.38
N LYS A 263 -18.52 14.34 13.32
CA LYS A 263 -19.26 13.40 12.46
C LYS A 263 -19.41 12.02 13.09
N SER A 264 -18.36 11.47 13.67
CA SER A 264 -18.39 10.13 14.26
C SER A 264 -19.15 10.06 15.59
N LYS A 265 -19.37 11.21 16.23
CA LYS A 265 -19.97 11.35 17.56
C LYS A 265 -19.22 10.59 18.67
N LEU A 266 -17.96 10.29 18.46
CA LEU A 266 -17.08 9.63 19.43
C LEU A 266 -16.29 10.67 20.21
N PRO A 267 -15.90 10.40 21.48
CA PRO A 267 -15.00 11.27 22.26
C PRO A 267 -13.66 11.47 21.56
N SER A 268 -13.06 12.66 21.73
CA SER A 268 -11.82 13.04 21.02
C SER A 268 -10.62 12.16 21.34
N ASP A 269 -10.49 11.68 22.58
CA ASP A 269 -9.45 10.75 23.01
C ASP A 269 -9.60 9.38 22.35
N HIS A 270 -10.84 8.88 22.24
CA HIS A 270 -11.17 7.66 21.53
C HIS A 270 -10.88 7.79 20.02
N CYS A 271 -11.32 8.89 19.39
CA CYS A 271 -11.01 9.15 17.97
C CYS A 271 -9.51 9.13 17.70
N SER A 272 -8.72 9.79 18.56
CA SER A 272 -7.25 9.82 18.42
C SER A 272 -6.63 8.43 18.53
N LYS A 273 -7.10 7.59 19.45
CA LYS A 273 -6.65 6.21 19.61
C LYS A 273 -7.01 5.34 18.41
N TYR A 274 -8.26 5.44 17.94
CA TYR A 274 -8.73 4.67 16.79
C TYR A 274 -8.06 5.11 15.48
N LEU A 275 -7.85 6.40 15.27
CA LEU A 275 -7.08 6.92 14.14
C LEU A 275 -5.65 6.38 14.12
N LYS A 276 -4.99 6.32 15.29
CA LYS A 276 -3.66 5.71 15.40
C LYS A 276 -3.67 4.24 14.96
N THR A 277 -4.64 3.47 15.41
CA THR A 277 -4.79 2.06 14.99
C THR A 277 -5.06 1.93 13.49
N LEU A 278 -5.95 2.76 12.92
CA LEU A 278 -6.22 2.77 11.49
C LEU A 278 -4.99 3.14 10.65
N MET A 279 -4.13 4.04 11.16
CA MET A 279 -2.84 4.36 10.54
C MET A 279 -1.84 3.20 10.64
N GLU A 280 -1.81 2.47 11.76
CA GLU A 280 -0.99 1.27 11.91
C GLU A 280 -1.43 0.14 10.98
N LEU A 281 -2.73 0.08 10.62
CA LEU A 281 -3.30 -0.84 9.63
C LEU A 281 -3.16 -0.35 8.18
N LEU A 282 -2.59 0.83 7.95
CA LEU A 282 -2.45 1.47 6.63
C LEU A 282 -3.80 1.66 5.91
N LEU A 283 -4.87 1.89 6.67
CA LEU A 283 -6.21 2.22 6.14
C LEU A 283 -6.43 3.73 6.07
N VAL A 284 -5.86 4.46 7.02
CA VAL A 284 -5.89 5.92 7.11
C VAL A 284 -4.46 6.43 7.17
N GLU A 285 -4.22 7.58 6.60
CA GLU A 285 -2.97 8.32 6.74
C GLU A 285 -3.22 9.73 7.25
N ARG A 286 -2.20 10.32 7.84
CA ARG A 286 -2.18 11.73 8.14
C ARG A 286 -1.25 12.43 7.17
N GLU A 287 -1.83 12.99 6.11
CA GLU A 287 -1.11 13.72 5.08
C GLU A 287 -0.72 15.11 5.60
N ILE A 288 0.47 15.57 5.26
CA ILE A 288 1.03 16.84 5.66
C ILE A 288 1.51 17.56 4.40
N PRO A 289 1.31 18.89 4.29
CA PRO A 289 1.84 19.63 3.14
C PRO A 289 3.34 19.39 2.98
N VAL A 290 3.79 19.17 1.77
CA VAL A 290 5.21 18.93 1.48
C VAL A 290 6.06 20.09 2.01
N GLY A 291 7.18 19.75 2.66
CA GLY A 291 8.09 20.70 3.29
C GLY A 291 7.76 21.02 4.75
N GLU A 292 6.62 20.56 5.27
CA GLU A 292 6.25 20.75 6.67
C GLU A 292 6.75 19.59 7.58
N PRO A 293 7.05 19.88 8.86
CA PRO A 293 7.45 18.84 9.80
C PRO A 293 6.28 17.90 10.13
N LYS A 294 6.58 16.64 10.49
CA LYS A 294 5.56 15.64 10.86
C LYS A 294 4.61 16.11 11.99
N SER A 295 5.05 17.04 12.84
CA SER A 295 4.27 17.64 13.90
C SER A 295 3.35 18.78 13.46
N SER A 296 3.36 19.15 12.18
CA SER A 296 2.55 20.28 11.66
C SER A 296 1.07 20.14 12.02
N ARG A 297 0.46 21.23 12.45
CA ARG A 297 -0.99 21.31 12.72
C ARG A 297 -1.85 21.32 11.44
N ARG A 298 -1.22 21.48 10.28
CA ARG A 298 -1.88 21.50 8.97
C ARG A 298 -2.16 20.13 8.40
N GLY A 299 -1.75 19.05 9.11
CA GLY A 299 -2.00 17.68 8.68
C GLY A 299 -3.49 17.35 8.64
N ILE A 300 -3.89 16.62 7.59
CA ILE A 300 -5.26 16.14 7.36
C ILE A 300 -5.30 14.61 7.35
N TYR A 301 -6.41 14.04 7.78
CA TYR A 301 -6.64 12.60 7.72
C TYR A 301 -7.32 12.22 6.42
N ARG A 302 -6.83 11.17 5.78
CA ARG A 302 -7.37 10.61 4.53
C ARG A 302 -7.43 9.10 4.61
N ILE A 303 -8.36 8.49 3.89
CA ILE A 303 -8.33 7.05 3.67
C ILE A 303 -7.23 6.78 2.64
N GLN A 304 -6.23 6.01 3.05
CA GLN A 304 -5.08 5.64 2.22
C GLN A 304 -5.45 4.55 1.19
N ASP A 305 -6.32 3.62 1.57
CA ASP A 305 -6.79 2.56 0.71
C ASP A 305 -7.89 3.06 -0.22
N ALA A 306 -7.64 3.05 -1.54
CA ALA A 306 -8.59 3.55 -2.54
C ALA A 306 -9.90 2.75 -2.54
N PHE A 307 -9.83 1.41 -2.37
CA PHE A 307 -11.03 0.58 -2.33
C PHE A 307 -11.86 0.83 -1.07
N PHE A 308 -11.23 0.98 0.10
CA PHE A 308 -11.94 1.38 1.32
C PHE A 308 -12.59 2.75 1.16
N LYS A 309 -11.92 3.72 0.54
CA LYS A 309 -12.48 5.04 0.25
C LYS A 309 -13.72 4.93 -0.64
N PHE A 310 -13.65 4.16 -1.73
CA PHE A 310 -14.76 3.91 -2.62
C PHE A 310 -15.93 3.23 -1.90
N TRP A 311 -15.64 2.18 -1.16
CA TRP A 311 -16.62 1.36 -0.47
C TRP A 311 -17.36 2.14 0.64
N TYR A 312 -16.66 2.87 1.50
CA TYR A 312 -17.28 3.67 2.56
C TYR A 312 -18.03 4.90 2.02
N ARG A 313 -17.69 5.34 0.84
CA ARG A 313 -18.40 6.45 0.20
C ARG A 313 -19.69 6.00 -0.48
N PHE A 314 -19.69 4.84 -1.12
CA PHE A 314 -20.77 4.43 -2.03
C PHE A 314 -21.51 3.16 -1.60
N VAL A 315 -20.83 2.18 -1.00
CA VAL A 315 -21.44 0.90 -0.63
C VAL A 315 -22.00 0.97 0.79
N PHE A 316 -21.22 1.45 1.74
CA PHE A 316 -21.60 1.45 3.15
C PHE A 316 -22.88 2.25 3.44
N PRO A 317 -23.08 3.48 2.93
CA PRO A 317 -24.31 4.24 3.14
C PRO A 317 -25.54 3.58 2.51
N ASN A 318 -25.36 2.88 1.39
CA ASN A 318 -26.45 2.32 0.58
C ASN A 318 -26.65 0.81 0.82
N THR A 319 -26.13 0.28 1.95
CA THR A 319 -26.17 -1.17 2.23
C THR A 319 -27.61 -1.71 2.24
N SER A 320 -28.58 -0.95 2.79
CA SER A 320 -29.97 -1.40 2.89
C SER A 320 -30.61 -1.61 1.51
N GLU A 321 -30.41 -0.66 0.61
CA GLU A 321 -30.94 -0.70 -0.76
C GLU A 321 -30.24 -1.78 -1.60
N LEU A 322 -28.92 -1.94 -1.42
CA LEU A 322 -28.16 -2.98 -2.09
C LEU A 322 -28.57 -4.38 -1.62
N GLU A 323 -28.92 -4.57 -0.34
CA GLU A 323 -29.48 -5.82 0.19
C GLU A 323 -30.84 -6.15 -0.43
N LEU A 324 -31.65 -5.14 -0.79
CA LEU A 324 -32.90 -5.27 -1.53
C LEU A 324 -32.69 -5.54 -3.03
N GLY A 325 -31.45 -5.46 -3.54
CA GLY A 325 -31.11 -5.71 -4.93
C GLY A 325 -31.19 -4.50 -5.84
N MET A 326 -31.29 -3.28 -5.31
CA MET A 326 -31.37 -2.01 -6.06
C MET A 326 -29.99 -1.58 -6.59
N VAL A 327 -29.25 -2.49 -7.22
CA VAL A 327 -27.87 -2.26 -7.68
C VAL A 327 -27.82 -1.22 -8.80
N ASP A 328 -28.74 -1.30 -9.77
CA ASP A 328 -28.78 -0.38 -10.91
C ASP A 328 -29.18 1.03 -10.49
N ASP A 329 -30.15 1.16 -9.58
CA ASP A 329 -30.60 2.46 -9.07
C ASP A 329 -29.47 3.17 -8.34
N ILE A 330 -28.83 2.49 -7.37
CA ILE A 330 -27.69 3.04 -6.62
C ILE A 330 -26.50 3.38 -7.55
N PHE A 331 -26.22 2.52 -8.53
CA PHE A 331 -25.16 2.83 -9.48
C PHE A 331 -25.46 4.10 -10.28
N ASN A 332 -26.65 4.23 -10.86
CA ASN A 332 -27.01 5.33 -11.74
C ASN A 332 -27.21 6.65 -11.00
N GLU A 333 -27.81 6.61 -9.81
CA GLU A 333 -28.20 7.81 -9.08
C GLU A 333 -27.10 8.32 -8.14
N GLU A 334 -26.35 7.42 -7.46
CA GLU A 334 -25.42 7.80 -6.42
C GLU A 334 -23.94 7.69 -6.86
N ILE A 335 -23.62 6.67 -7.69
CA ILE A 335 -22.22 6.37 -7.99
C ILE A 335 -21.76 7.05 -9.28
N LEU A 336 -22.47 6.82 -10.38
CA LEU A 336 -22.07 7.29 -11.70
C LEU A 336 -21.83 8.81 -11.77
N PRO A 337 -22.66 9.68 -11.16
CA PRO A 337 -22.43 11.12 -11.16
C PRO A 337 -21.16 11.55 -10.40
N GLU A 338 -20.75 10.76 -9.41
CA GLU A 338 -19.62 11.06 -8.53
C GLU A 338 -18.30 10.42 -8.96
N LEU A 339 -18.32 9.46 -9.92
CA LEU A 339 -17.13 8.80 -10.43
C LEU A 339 -16.07 9.77 -10.96
N PRO A 340 -16.40 10.83 -11.75
CA PRO A 340 -15.40 11.76 -12.24
C PRO A 340 -14.59 12.43 -11.12
N LYS A 341 -15.25 12.78 -10.02
CA LYS A 341 -14.60 13.36 -8.84
C LYS A 341 -13.73 12.34 -8.10
N ASN A 342 -14.19 11.08 -8.01
CA ASN A 342 -13.40 10.01 -7.42
C ASN A 342 -12.14 9.74 -8.23
N TYR A 343 -12.25 9.69 -9.55
CA TYR A 343 -11.10 9.51 -10.46
C TYR A 343 -10.12 10.68 -10.39
N GLY A 344 -10.61 11.92 -10.33
CA GLY A 344 -9.74 13.10 -10.18
C GLY A 344 -8.81 13.00 -8.97
N GLN A 345 -9.36 12.61 -7.83
CA GLN A 345 -8.57 12.43 -6.61
C GLN A 345 -7.58 11.25 -6.66
N GLY A 346 -7.93 10.17 -7.38
CA GLY A 346 -7.02 9.04 -7.59
C GLY A 346 -5.96 9.35 -8.63
N PHE A 347 -6.29 10.14 -9.63
CA PHE A 347 -5.38 10.56 -10.70
C PHE A 347 -4.19 11.36 -10.17
N GLU A 348 -4.37 12.21 -9.16
CA GLU A 348 -3.26 12.91 -8.50
C GLU A 348 -2.18 11.92 -8.02
N LEU A 349 -2.58 10.80 -7.39
CA LEU A 349 -1.65 9.77 -6.94
C LEU A 349 -0.93 9.10 -8.12
N VAL A 350 -1.66 8.81 -9.20
CA VAL A 350 -1.07 8.25 -10.44
C VAL A 350 -0.05 9.20 -11.04
N CYS A 351 -0.36 10.51 -11.07
CA CYS A 351 0.56 11.56 -11.53
C CYS A 351 1.83 11.63 -10.66
N HIS A 352 1.70 11.54 -9.33
CA HIS A 352 2.86 11.49 -8.43
C HIS A 352 3.75 10.26 -8.71
N GLN A 353 3.15 9.10 -8.91
CA GLN A 353 3.90 7.87 -9.23
C GLN A 353 4.61 7.98 -10.60
N HIS A 354 3.93 8.55 -11.59
CA HIS A 354 4.52 8.84 -12.89
C HIS A 354 5.71 9.80 -12.74
N PHE A 355 5.54 10.89 -12.01
CA PHE A 355 6.60 11.89 -11.82
C PHE A 355 7.83 11.32 -11.09
N LEU A 356 7.64 10.40 -10.14
CA LEU A 356 8.72 9.65 -9.52
C LEU A 356 9.43 8.72 -10.50
N ARG A 357 8.71 8.14 -11.46
CA ARG A 357 9.29 7.32 -12.53
C ARG A 357 10.14 8.19 -13.48
N GLU A 358 9.65 9.35 -13.86
CA GLU A 358 10.40 10.33 -14.67
C GLU A 358 11.72 10.74 -13.99
N LEU A 359 11.70 10.90 -12.65
CA LEU A 359 12.92 11.16 -11.87
C LEU A 359 13.90 9.98 -11.92
N LYS A 360 13.42 8.76 -11.72
CA LYS A 360 14.25 7.53 -11.75
C LYS A 360 14.88 7.31 -13.12
N GLU A 361 14.17 7.63 -14.18
CA GLU A 361 14.61 7.49 -15.57
C GLU A 361 15.42 8.70 -16.07
N HIS A 362 15.75 9.65 -15.19
CA HIS A 362 16.55 10.85 -15.49
C HIS A 362 15.97 11.75 -16.61
N ARG A 363 14.65 11.80 -16.72
CA ARG A 363 13.95 12.63 -17.73
C ARG A 363 13.59 14.04 -17.26
N LEU A 364 13.82 14.33 -15.98
CA LEU A 364 13.53 15.65 -15.40
C LEU A 364 14.75 16.57 -15.41
N PRO A 365 14.57 17.89 -15.58
CA PRO A 365 15.64 18.90 -15.59
C PRO A 365 16.57 18.86 -14.36
N PHE A 366 16.02 18.60 -13.18
CA PHE A 366 16.78 18.49 -11.94
C PHE A 366 16.13 17.51 -10.95
N ARG A 367 16.89 17.10 -9.94
CA ARG A 367 16.43 16.15 -8.92
C ARG A 367 15.67 16.86 -7.80
N PHE A 368 14.70 16.15 -7.22
CA PHE A 368 14.01 16.57 -6.00
C PHE A 368 14.16 15.51 -4.90
N SER A 369 13.98 15.92 -3.65
CA SER A 369 14.06 15.04 -2.47
C SER A 369 12.70 14.80 -1.82
N HIS A 370 11.72 15.65 -2.09
CA HIS A 370 10.38 15.59 -1.53
C HIS A 370 9.34 15.79 -2.64
N ILE A 371 8.29 15.01 -2.62
CA ILE A 371 7.14 15.14 -3.51
C ILE A 371 5.85 14.88 -2.75
N GLY A 372 4.80 15.59 -3.08
CA GLY A 372 3.45 15.41 -2.55
C GLY A 372 2.57 16.60 -2.87
N ARG A 373 1.44 16.68 -2.18
CA ARG A 373 0.55 17.84 -2.27
C ARG A 373 1.01 18.96 -1.33
N TRP A 374 0.68 20.18 -1.68
CA TRP A 374 0.87 21.31 -0.82
C TRP A 374 -0.44 22.09 -0.67
N TRP A 375 -0.76 22.53 0.55
CA TRP A 375 -1.88 23.42 0.82
C TRP A 375 -1.54 24.40 1.91
N GLY A 376 -2.12 25.60 1.81
CA GLY A 376 -1.88 26.66 2.78
C GLY A 376 -2.53 27.97 2.42
N ASN A 377 -2.34 28.95 3.29
CA ASN A 377 -2.87 30.28 3.05
C ASN A 377 -2.00 31.02 2.02
N ASN A 378 -2.62 31.55 0.99
CA ASN A 378 -1.98 32.47 0.06
C ASN A 378 -1.98 33.87 0.68
N PRO A 379 -0.81 34.43 1.01
CA PRO A 379 -0.75 35.74 1.71
C PRO A 379 -1.23 36.91 0.84
N VAL A 380 -1.13 36.78 -0.49
CA VAL A 380 -1.54 37.80 -1.46
C VAL A 380 -3.05 37.79 -1.66
N MET A 381 -3.60 36.60 -1.91
CA MET A 381 -5.04 36.39 -2.19
C MET A 381 -5.88 36.26 -0.92
N ARG A 382 -5.26 36.08 0.26
CA ARG A 382 -5.90 35.89 1.58
C ARG A 382 -6.92 34.74 1.60
N ARG A 383 -6.61 33.65 0.87
CA ARG A 383 -7.44 32.44 0.81
C ARG A 383 -6.59 31.18 0.86
N GLN A 384 -7.22 30.06 1.16
CA GLN A 384 -6.56 28.75 1.07
C GLN A 384 -6.31 28.40 -0.40
N GLU A 385 -5.12 27.92 -0.69
CA GLU A 385 -4.71 27.42 -2.00
C GLU A 385 -4.13 26.03 -1.85
N GLU A 386 -4.22 25.28 -2.95
CA GLU A 386 -3.71 23.92 -3.05
C GLU A 386 -2.89 23.78 -4.35
N ILE A 387 -1.84 22.95 -4.27
CA ILE A 387 -1.01 22.51 -5.38
C ILE A 387 -1.06 20.98 -5.38
N ASP A 388 -1.51 20.38 -6.46
CA ASP A 388 -1.73 18.94 -6.58
C ASP A 388 -0.40 18.17 -6.57
N LEU A 389 0.64 18.72 -7.19
CA LEU A 389 1.99 18.17 -7.22
C LEU A 389 3.01 19.26 -6.88
N PHE A 390 3.66 19.14 -5.74
CA PHE A 390 4.80 19.97 -5.38
C PHE A 390 6.01 19.09 -5.12
N ALA A 391 7.09 19.29 -5.87
CA ALA A 391 8.32 18.53 -5.69
C ALA A 391 9.51 19.49 -5.61
N ALA A 392 10.24 19.44 -4.49
CA ALA A 392 11.32 20.39 -4.22
C ALA A 392 12.67 19.69 -4.00
N GLY A 393 13.72 20.32 -4.49
CA GLY A 393 15.10 19.90 -4.37
C GLY A 393 16.04 21.09 -4.14
N LYS A 394 17.35 20.84 -4.26
CA LYS A 394 18.37 21.89 -4.12
C LYS A 394 18.34 22.90 -5.26
N ASP A 395 18.00 22.46 -6.45
CA ASP A 395 18.15 23.23 -7.69
C ASP A 395 16.86 23.94 -8.10
N GLY A 396 15.75 23.74 -7.36
CA GLY A 396 14.47 24.36 -7.65
C GLY A 396 13.28 23.54 -7.19
N ALA A 397 12.10 23.87 -7.73
CA ALA A 397 10.87 23.14 -7.48
C ALA A 397 10.03 22.94 -8.72
N TYR A 398 9.29 21.81 -8.74
CA TYR A 398 8.22 21.52 -9.68
C TYR A 398 6.88 21.86 -9.02
N ILE A 399 6.02 22.55 -9.74
CA ILE A 399 4.71 23.01 -9.28
C ILE A 399 3.70 22.52 -10.31
N GLY A 400 2.84 21.58 -9.90
CA GLY A 400 1.99 20.86 -10.84
C GLY A 400 0.51 20.89 -10.48
N GLU A 401 -0.31 20.76 -11.51
CA GLU A 401 -1.77 20.66 -11.45
C GLU A 401 -2.22 19.44 -12.25
N CYS A 402 -3.13 18.64 -11.68
CA CYS A 402 -3.63 17.40 -12.27
C CYS A 402 -5.11 17.56 -12.63
N LYS A 403 -5.48 17.35 -13.91
CA LYS A 403 -6.85 17.55 -14.41
C LYS A 403 -7.42 16.28 -15.03
N TRP A 404 -8.38 15.68 -14.30
CA TRP A 404 -9.21 14.57 -14.77
C TRP A 404 -10.57 15.11 -15.20
N ARG A 405 -10.64 15.63 -16.43
CA ARG A 405 -11.88 16.20 -17.01
C ARG A 405 -11.91 16.01 -18.51
N ASN A 406 -13.08 16.16 -19.14
CA ASN A 406 -13.25 15.96 -20.58
C ASN A 406 -12.76 17.14 -21.41
N GLU A 407 -12.62 18.32 -20.81
CA GLU A 407 -12.12 19.51 -21.50
C GLU A 407 -10.59 19.54 -21.48
N LYS A 408 -10.00 20.03 -22.57
CA LYS A 408 -8.56 20.26 -22.65
C LYS A 408 -8.11 21.34 -21.66
N VAL A 409 -6.91 21.16 -21.11
CA VAL A 409 -6.26 22.19 -20.30
C VAL A 409 -5.89 23.37 -21.18
N ASP A 410 -6.40 24.53 -20.81
CA ASP A 410 -6.21 25.79 -21.51
C ASP A 410 -5.19 26.71 -20.80
N LYS A 411 -4.96 27.86 -21.41
CA LYS A 411 -4.03 28.86 -20.90
C LYS A 411 -4.46 29.43 -19.53
N THR A 412 -5.75 29.50 -19.24
CA THR A 412 -6.26 30.02 -17.97
C THR A 412 -5.77 29.17 -16.80
N ILE A 413 -5.74 27.84 -16.96
CA ILE A 413 -5.22 26.93 -15.94
C ILE A 413 -3.73 27.11 -15.76
N LEU A 414 -2.98 27.24 -16.87
CA LEU A 414 -1.55 27.50 -16.83
C LEU A 414 -1.25 28.82 -16.10
N ASP A 415 -1.90 29.90 -16.48
CA ASP A 415 -1.70 31.23 -15.89
C ASP A 415 -2.01 31.22 -14.36
N ASN A 416 -3.08 30.53 -13.97
CA ASN A 416 -3.41 30.33 -12.57
C ASN A 416 -2.33 29.56 -11.81
N LEU A 417 -1.79 28.47 -12.39
CA LEU A 417 -0.72 27.68 -11.77
C LEU A 417 0.56 28.52 -11.62
N VAL A 418 0.92 29.27 -12.66
CA VAL A 418 2.08 30.18 -12.61
C VAL A 418 1.90 31.25 -11.54
N CYS A 419 0.72 31.88 -11.48
CA CYS A 419 0.39 32.86 -10.47
C CYS A 419 0.50 32.27 -9.04
N LYS A 420 -0.08 31.09 -8.79
CA LYS A 420 0.07 30.36 -7.51
C LYS A 420 1.54 30.13 -7.18
N GLY A 421 2.33 29.63 -8.13
CA GLY A 421 3.76 29.35 -7.93
C GLY A 421 4.58 30.59 -7.58
N GLN A 422 4.27 31.72 -8.18
CA GLN A 422 4.93 33.00 -7.88
C GLN A 422 4.55 33.54 -6.50
N GLN A 423 3.28 33.48 -6.14
CA GLN A 423 2.76 34.03 -4.87
C GLN A 423 3.07 33.18 -3.66
N LEU A 424 3.01 31.85 -3.80
CA LEU A 424 3.20 30.91 -2.69
C LEU A 424 4.68 30.60 -2.41
N PHE A 425 5.51 30.63 -3.44
CA PHE A 425 6.93 30.26 -3.32
C PHE A 425 7.87 31.34 -3.90
N PRO A 426 7.78 32.59 -3.42
CA PRO A 426 8.59 33.69 -3.96
C PRO A 426 10.11 33.50 -3.79
N ALA A 427 10.54 32.76 -2.78
CA ALA A 427 11.95 32.48 -2.49
C ALA A 427 12.58 31.39 -3.37
N ILE A 428 11.81 30.72 -4.19
CA ILE A 428 12.32 29.69 -5.12
C ILE A 428 12.52 30.38 -6.47
N ASP A 429 13.76 30.49 -6.95
CA ASP A 429 14.06 31.13 -8.24
C ASP A 429 13.74 30.20 -9.41
N ASN A 430 14.23 28.96 -9.37
CA ASN A 430 14.03 27.98 -10.43
C ASN A 430 12.73 27.19 -10.21
N LYS A 431 11.69 27.53 -10.95
CA LYS A 431 10.38 26.88 -10.92
C LYS A 431 10.10 26.23 -12.27
N VAL A 432 9.76 24.95 -12.26
CA VAL A 432 9.24 24.23 -13.42
C VAL A 432 7.78 23.91 -13.17
N TYR A 433 6.91 24.30 -14.10
CA TYR A 433 5.48 24.05 -14.03
C TYR A 433 5.15 22.74 -14.75
N VAL A 434 4.26 21.94 -14.15
CA VAL A 434 3.88 20.62 -14.67
C VAL A 434 2.38 20.54 -14.78
N LEU A 435 1.88 20.19 -15.95
CA LEU A 435 0.45 19.98 -16.16
C LEU A 435 0.18 18.54 -16.58
N TYR A 436 -0.68 17.88 -15.82
CA TYR A 436 -1.25 16.58 -16.17
C TYR A 436 -2.68 16.73 -16.65
N SER A 437 -3.02 16.11 -17.76
CA SER A 437 -4.37 16.22 -18.33
C SER A 437 -4.85 14.91 -18.94
N LYS A 438 -6.06 14.47 -18.52
CA LYS A 438 -6.77 13.36 -19.16
C LYS A 438 -7.05 13.63 -20.65
N SER A 439 -7.54 14.81 -20.97
CA SER A 439 -8.02 15.17 -22.33
C SER A 439 -7.00 15.98 -23.15
N GLY A 440 -5.76 16.06 -22.63
CA GLY A 440 -4.67 16.79 -23.27
C GLY A 440 -4.82 18.33 -23.17
N PHE A 441 -4.17 19.03 -24.08
CA PHE A 441 -3.92 20.48 -23.99
C PHE A 441 -4.39 21.19 -25.24
N THR A 442 -4.76 22.47 -25.11
CA THR A 442 -5.04 23.34 -26.27
C THR A 442 -3.78 23.59 -27.09
N SER A 443 -3.95 23.96 -28.36
CA SER A 443 -2.82 24.30 -29.23
C SER A 443 -1.97 25.45 -28.71
N GLU A 444 -2.58 26.39 -27.98
CA GLU A 444 -1.89 27.50 -27.35
C GLU A 444 -0.95 27.03 -26.21
N VAL A 445 -1.42 26.18 -25.29
CA VAL A 445 -0.59 25.63 -24.19
C VAL A 445 0.55 24.79 -24.78
N LYS A 446 0.27 23.95 -25.79
CA LYS A 446 1.32 23.17 -26.48
C LYS A 446 2.38 24.07 -27.13
N ARG A 447 1.98 25.21 -27.71
CA ARG A 447 2.90 26.18 -28.31
C ARG A 447 3.78 26.86 -27.24
N ILE A 448 3.21 27.19 -26.09
CA ILE A 448 3.98 27.76 -24.95
C ILE A 448 5.03 26.74 -24.49
N ALA A 449 4.65 25.50 -24.22
CA ALA A 449 5.56 24.46 -23.74
C ALA A 449 6.73 24.17 -24.70
N LYS A 450 6.52 24.31 -26.03
CA LYS A 450 7.60 24.18 -27.02
C LYS A 450 8.63 25.30 -26.97
N LYS A 451 8.29 26.45 -26.41
CA LYS A 451 9.16 27.63 -26.32
C LYS A 451 9.74 27.85 -24.93
N ASP A 452 9.11 27.29 -23.92
CA ASP A 452 9.43 27.50 -22.51
C ASP A 452 9.80 26.18 -21.85
N ASN A 453 11.08 25.97 -21.61
CA ASN A 453 11.59 24.77 -20.95
C ASN A 453 11.17 24.65 -19.46
N SER A 454 10.55 25.70 -18.90
CA SER A 454 9.99 25.67 -17.56
C SER A 454 8.58 25.11 -17.50
N LEU A 455 8.02 24.63 -18.60
CA LEU A 455 6.69 24.01 -18.66
C LEU A 455 6.77 22.58 -19.25
N ILE A 456 6.32 21.61 -18.44
CA ILE A 456 6.22 20.20 -18.82
C ILE A 456 4.74 19.81 -18.91
N LEU A 457 4.38 19.10 -19.98
CA LEU A 457 3.02 18.63 -20.23
C LEU A 457 3.00 17.10 -20.30
N TYR A 458 2.09 16.48 -19.57
CA TYR A 458 1.84 15.03 -19.60
C TYR A 458 0.37 14.74 -19.90
N GLY A 459 0.12 13.99 -20.96
CA GLY A 459 -1.19 13.42 -21.32
C GLY A 459 -1.33 11.96 -20.89
N LEU A 460 -2.43 11.30 -21.25
CA LEU A 460 -2.61 9.87 -20.98
C LEU A 460 -1.62 9.00 -21.78
N GLU A 461 -1.13 9.49 -22.89
CA GLU A 461 -0.14 8.82 -23.74
C GLU A 461 1.25 8.68 -23.09
N ASP A 462 1.50 9.39 -22.00
CA ASP A 462 2.80 9.39 -21.32
C ASP A 462 2.88 8.34 -20.19
N PHE A 463 1.77 7.68 -19.85
CA PHE A 463 1.67 6.70 -18.74
C PHE A 463 2.00 5.26 -19.12
#